data_24ce986fcdb96f2956f32324f01243c6
#
_entry.id   24ce986fcdb96f2956f32324f01243c6
#
_cell.length_a   1.000
_cell.length_b   1.000
_cell.length_c   1.000
_cell.angle_alpha   90.00
_cell.angle_beta   90.00
_cell.angle_gamma   90.00
#
_symmetry.space_group_name_H-M   'P 1'
#
loop_
_entity.id
_entity.type
_entity.pdbx_description
1 polymer ?
#
loop_
_entity_poly.entity_id
_entity_poly.type
_entity_poly.pdbx_seq_one_letter_code
_entity_poly.pdbx_strand_id
1 'polypeptide(L)'
;MTTAPPAPDVATEPTQRARARLNWPLVLIAGYMAPVGLQAALLPRSFFDSFPVGRGWIAAAGGAYNEHLARDVGVLFVSLVIATAWTATTRAGDRAVAAAWIVQGVAHLAFHAAHLHDLPGGDQVALIATLAVVPVLAAAALRSPTSRPARP
;
A
#
# COMPACT_ATOMS: atom_id res chain seq x y z
N MET A 1 62.94 -2.95 -34.10
CA MET A 1 61.98 -2.09 -33.43
C MET A 1 60.60 -2.64 -33.70
N THR A 2 60.05 -3.36 -32.70
CA THR A 2 58.74 -4.00 -32.82
C THR A 2 57.75 -3.11 -32.10
N THR A 3 56.89 -2.44 -32.84
CA THR A 3 55.80 -1.60 -32.28
C THR A 3 54.69 -2.49 -31.74
N ALA A 4 54.40 -2.38 -30.43
CA ALA A 4 53.27 -3.09 -29.82
C ALA A 4 51.93 -2.56 -30.41
N PRO A 5 50.93 -3.45 -30.63
CA PRO A 5 49.61 -3.03 -31.12
C PRO A 5 48.92 -2.14 -30.07
N PRO A 6 48.09 -1.18 -30.51
CA PRO A 6 47.34 -0.31 -29.59
C PRO A 6 46.31 -1.17 -28.81
N ALA A 7 46.20 -0.82 -27.50
CA ALA A 7 45.21 -1.44 -26.63
C ALA A 7 43.77 -1.22 -27.17
N PRO A 8 42.89 -2.20 -27.06
CA PRO A 8 41.50 -2.03 -27.51
C PRO A 8 40.83 -0.93 -26.70
N ASP A 9 40.19 -0.01 -27.41
CA ASP A 9 39.39 1.07 -26.87
C ASP A 9 38.23 0.46 -26.06
N VAL A 10 38.31 0.51 -24.74
CA VAL A 10 37.20 0.10 -23.87
C VAL A 10 36.16 1.21 -23.97
N ALA A 11 35.32 1.10 -25.00
CA ALA A 11 34.11 1.92 -25.08
C ALA A 11 33.29 1.68 -23.82
N THR A 12 33.33 2.64 -22.91
CA THR A 12 32.42 2.71 -21.77
C THR A 12 31.01 2.90 -22.31
N GLU A 13 30.34 1.79 -22.59
CA GLU A 13 28.90 1.83 -22.86
C GLU A 13 28.20 2.49 -21.65
N PRO A 14 27.46 3.58 -21.87
CA PRO A 14 26.65 4.15 -20.80
C PRO A 14 25.62 3.08 -20.41
N THR A 15 25.79 2.50 -19.21
CA THR A 15 24.81 1.62 -18.61
C THR A 15 23.49 2.35 -18.58
N GLN A 16 22.64 2.14 -19.58
CA GLN A 16 21.24 2.52 -19.54
C GLN A 16 20.59 1.75 -18.39
N ARG A 17 20.64 2.32 -17.22
CA ARG A 17 19.80 1.87 -16.10
C ARG A 17 18.36 1.99 -16.58
N ALA A 18 17.79 0.88 -17.02
CA ALA A 18 16.38 0.80 -17.35
C ALA A 18 15.62 1.34 -16.13
N ARG A 19 15.01 2.53 -16.27
CA ARG A 19 14.20 3.13 -15.19
C ARG A 19 13.13 2.11 -14.83
N ALA A 20 13.21 1.59 -13.62
CA ALA A 20 12.20 0.67 -13.12
C ALA A 20 10.84 1.38 -13.22
N ARG A 21 9.91 0.78 -13.96
CA ARG A 21 8.56 1.35 -14.09
C ARG A 21 7.88 1.28 -12.72
N LEU A 22 7.31 2.41 -12.27
CA LEU A 22 6.52 2.49 -11.03
C LEU A 22 5.41 1.42 -11.02
N ASN A 23 5.22 0.82 -9.85
CA ASN A 23 4.03 0.01 -9.60
C ASN A 23 2.89 0.93 -9.17
N TRP A 24 2.19 1.52 -10.15
CA TRP A 24 1.15 2.50 -9.90
C TRP A 24 0.04 2.04 -8.93
N PRO A 25 -0.46 0.79 -9.00
CA PRO A 25 -1.38 0.28 -7.98
C PRO A 25 -0.84 0.40 -6.56
N LEU A 26 0.44 0.11 -6.31
CA LEU A 26 1.04 0.29 -4.98
C LEU A 26 1.17 1.76 -4.60
N VAL A 27 1.48 2.65 -5.54
CA VAL A 27 1.49 4.11 -5.29
C VAL A 27 0.11 4.58 -4.83
N LEU A 28 -0.94 4.11 -5.49
CA LEU A 28 -2.32 4.45 -5.12
C LEU A 28 -2.70 3.90 -3.75
N ILE A 29 -2.31 2.66 -3.41
CA ILE A 29 -2.52 2.10 -2.07
C ILE A 29 -1.79 2.95 -1.02
N ALA A 30 -0.52 3.30 -1.25
CA ALA A 30 0.23 4.12 -0.31
C ALA A 30 -0.43 5.49 -0.09
N GLY A 31 -0.85 6.15 -1.15
CA GLY A 31 -1.55 7.44 -1.06
C GLY A 31 -2.92 7.35 -0.36
N TYR A 32 -3.66 6.28 -0.62
CA TYR A 32 -4.96 6.05 0.00
C TYR A 32 -4.86 5.71 1.49
N MET A 33 -3.90 4.87 1.88
CA MET A 33 -3.74 4.39 3.26
C MET A 33 -2.93 5.33 4.16
N ALA A 34 -2.11 6.22 3.60
CA ALA A 34 -1.32 7.16 4.39
C ALA A 34 -2.16 8.05 5.33
N PRO A 35 -3.23 8.73 4.88
CA PRO A 35 -4.05 9.53 5.78
C PRO A 35 -4.77 8.69 6.83
N VAL A 36 -5.17 7.45 6.50
CA VAL A 36 -5.82 6.52 7.45
C VAL A 36 -4.85 6.17 8.58
N GLY A 37 -3.63 5.73 8.24
CA GLY A 37 -2.61 5.38 9.22
C GLY A 37 -2.18 6.59 10.06
N LEU A 38 -1.97 7.75 9.43
CA LEU A 38 -1.57 8.96 10.13
C LEU A 38 -2.67 9.45 11.09
N GLN A 39 -3.93 9.43 10.69
CA GLN A 39 -5.03 9.83 11.58
C GLN A 39 -5.13 8.89 12.77
N ALA A 40 -5.06 7.57 12.57
CA ALA A 40 -5.10 6.61 13.66
C ALA A 40 -3.92 6.74 14.63
N ALA A 41 -2.69 6.97 14.10
CA ALA A 41 -1.50 7.10 14.91
C ALA A 41 -1.43 8.41 15.70
N LEU A 42 -1.75 9.53 15.05
CA LEU A 42 -1.53 10.87 15.60
C LEU A 42 -2.78 11.44 16.30
N LEU A 43 -3.97 11.09 15.82
CA LEU A 43 -5.26 11.59 16.28
C LEU A 43 -6.23 10.43 16.59
N PRO A 44 -5.84 9.46 17.44
CA PRO A 44 -6.59 8.22 17.65
C PRO A 44 -8.02 8.43 18.13
N ARG A 45 -8.27 9.44 18.95
CA ARG A 45 -9.62 9.78 19.39
C ARG A 45 -10.48 10.27 18.22
N SER A 46 -9.96 11.18 17.39
CA SER A 46 -10.64 11.64 16.17
C SER A 46 -10.87 10.51 15.17
N PHE A 47 -9.88 9.61 15.02
CA PHE A 47 -10.01 8.42 14.18
C PHE A 47 -11.18 7.55 14.66
N PHE A 48 -11.29 7.29 15.95
CA PHE A 48 -12.40 6.50 16.51
C PHE A 48 -13.75 7.18 16.33
N ASP A 49 -13.86 8.47 16.69
CA ASP A 49 -15.16 9.16 16.77
C ASP A 49 -15.68 9.66 15.42
N SER A 50 -14.80 9.95 14.45
CA SER A 50 -15.19 10.68 13.24
C SER A 50 -14.73 10.07 11.91
N PHE A 51 -14.03 8.94 11.90
CA PHE A 51 -13.60 8.31 10.66
C PHE A 51 -14.76 7.60 9.94
N PRO A 52 -14.83 7.69 8.59
CA PRO A 52 -14.18 8.66 7.72
C PRO A 52 -14.99 9.97 7.68
N VAL A 53 -14.27 11.08 7.62
CA VAL A 53 -14.84 12.41 7.31
C VAL A 53 -16.10 12.75 8.15
N GLY A 54 -16.05 12.55 9.45
CA GLY A 54 -17.15 12.85 10.38
C GLY A 54 -18.26 11.79 10.48
N ARG A 55 -18.14 10.65 9.78
CA ARG A 55 -19.19 9.60 9.77
C ARG A 55 -19.19 8.69 11.00
N GLY A 56 -18.06 8.57 11.70
CA GLY A 56 -17.96 7.77 12.92
C GLY A 56 -18.17 6.26 12.74
N TRP A 57 -17.78 5.70 11.61
CA TRP A 57 -18.02 4.27 11.33
C TRP A 57 -17.36 3.34 12.33
N ILE A 58 -16.20 3.74 12.91
CA ILE A 58 -15.50 2.91 13.88
C ILE A 58 -16.26 2.89 15.20
N ALA A 59 -16.74 4.04 15.66
CA ALA A 59 -17.55 4.14 16.87
C ALA A 59 -18.90 3.44 16.70
N ALA A 60 -19.51 3.53 15.52
CA ALA A 60 -20.78 2.88 15.20
C ALA A 60 -20.68 1.34 15.14
N ALA A 61 -19.53 0.80 14.73
CA ALA A 61 -19.30 -0.65 14.70
C ALA A 61 -19.23 -1.30 16.09
N GLY A 62 -19.35 -0.49 17.15
CA GLY A 62 -19.35 -0.94 18.53
C GLY A 62 -17.94 -1.19 19.10
N GLY A 63 -17.88 -1.23 20.40
CA GLY A 63 -16.63 -1.43 21.13
C GLY A 63 -16.16 -0.19 21.87
N ALA A 64 -15.44 -0.44 23.00
CA ALA A 64 -14.88 0.65 23.79
C ALA A 64 -13.66 1.26 23.08
N TYR A 65 -13.52 2.57 23.14
CA TYR A 65 -12.33 3.24 22.66
C TYR A 65 -11.08 2.74 23.39
N ASN A 66 -10.09 2.33 22.64
CA ASN A 66 -8.78 1.93 23.13
C ASN A 66 -7.69 2.71 22.38
N GLU A 67 -7.12 3.71 23.05
CA GLU A 67 -6.10 4.58 22.46
C GLU A 67 -4.85 3.80 22.04
N HIS A 68 -4.38 2.88 22.87
CA HIS A 68 -3.19 2.08 22.58
C HIS A 68 -3.39 1.26 21.30
N LEU A 69 -4.50 0.55 21.21
CA LEU A 69 -4.82 -0.24 20.02
C LEU A 69 -4.96 0.63 18.76
N ALA A 70 -5.62 1.79 18.85
CA ALA A 70 -5.78 2.70 17.72
C ALA A 70 -4.44 3.24 17.22
N ARG A 71 -3.53 3.61 18.15
CA ARG A 71 -2.18 4.06 17.79
C ARG A 71 -1.34 2.96 17.18
N ASP A 72 -1.38 1.75 17.74
CA ASP A 72 -0.63 0.60 17.24
C ASP A 72 -1.05 0.25 15.81
N VAL A 73 -2.35 0.20 15.54
CA VAL A 73 -2.88 -0.01 14.18
C VAL A 73 -2.44 1.13 13.25
N GLY A 74 -2.48 2.38 13.72
CA GLY A 74 -2.04 3.54 12.95
C GLY A 74 -0.56 3.45 12.57
N VAL A 75 0.31 3.17 13.54
CA VAL A 75 1.76 3.02 13.32
C VAL A 75 2.07 1.84 12.40
N LEU A 76 1.35 0.73 12.55
CA LEU A 76 1.48 -0.43 11.66
C LEU A 76 1.12 -0.06 10.22
N PHE A 77 0.02 0.67 9.99
CA PHE A 77 -0.34 1.14 8.66
C PHE A 77 0.68 2.13 8.08
N VAL A 78 1.19 3.07 8.87
CA VAL A 78 2.25 3.99 8.42
C VAL A 78 3.49 3.21 8.00
N SER A 79 3.92 2.22 8.77
CA SER A 79 5.07 1.37 8.45
C SER A 79 4.84 0.60 7.14
N LEU A 80 3.65 0.04 6.97
CA LEU A 80 3.30 -0.68 5.73
C LEU A 80 3.20 0.27 4.52
N VAL A 81 2.71 1.49 4.71
CA VAL A 81 2.70 2.54 3.67
C VAL A 81 4.12 2.91 3.23
N ILE A 82 5.05 3.06 4.16
CA ILE A 82 6.47 3.34 3.85
C ILE A 82 7.06 2.19 3.03
N ALA A 83 6.86 0.93 3.46
CA ALA A 83 7.30 -0.24 2.72
C ALA A 83 6.68 -0.30 1.32
N THR A 84 5.38 0.03 1.21
CA THR A 84 4.65 0.07 -0.05
C THR A 84 5.21 1.12 -1.00
N ALA A 85 5.45 2.34 -0.53
CA ALA A 85 6.04 3.42 -1.34
C ALA A 85 7.45 3.07 -1.82
N TRP A 86 8.25 2.47 -0.93
CA TRP A 86 9.59 1.99 -1.27
C TRP A 86 9.54 0.94 -2.39
N THR A 87 8.75 -0.11 -2.21
CA THR A 87 8.65 -1.21 -3.19
C THR A 87 7.99 -0.79 -4.49
N ALA A 88 7.06 0.18 -4.46
CA ALA A 88 6.44 0.74 -5.66
C ALA A 88 7.47 1.39 -6.60
N THR A 89 8.53 2.00 -6.04
CA THR A 89 9.59 2.68 -6.79
C THR A 89 10.74 1.77 -7.17
N THR A 90 11.17 0.90 -6.26
CA THR A 90 12.34 0.02 -6.45
C THR A 90 11.99 -1.30 -7.13
N ARG A 91 10.73 -1.71 -7.11
CA ARG A 91 10.22 -3.01 -7.54
C ARG A 91 10.75 -4.20 -6.72
N ALA A 92 11.55 -3.93 -5.69
CA ALA A 92 12.09 -4.94 -4.79
C ALA A 92 11.02 -5.37 -3.78
N GLY A 93 10.53 -6.61 -3.87
CA GLY A 93 9.53 -7.15 -2.95
C GLY A 93 8.09 -6.67 -3.18
N ASP A 94 7.80 -6.01 -4.30
CA ASP A 94 6.47 -5.48 -4.61
C ASP A 94 5.35 -6.53 -4.58
N ARG A 95 5.66 -7.77 -4.96
CA ARG A 95 4.70 -8.89 -4.87
C ARG A 95 4.39 -9.29 -3.43
N ALA A 96 5.40 -9.30 -2.56
CA ALA A 96 5.20 -9.64 -1.15
C ALA A 96 4.34 -8.58 -0.46
N VAL A 97 4.61 -7.30 -0.73
CA VAL A 97 3.81 -6.18 -0.20
C VAL A 97 2.39 -6.21 -0.76
N ALA A 98 2.20 -6.48 -2.05
CA ALA A 98 0.87 -6.65 -2.63
C ALA A 98 0.11 -7.81 -2.00
N ALA A 99 0.76 -8.95 -1.76
CA ALA A 99 0.16 -10.09 -1.06
C ALA A 99 -0.26 -9.72 0.38
N ALA A 100 0.57 -8.98 1.11
CA ALA A 100 0.22 -8.50 2.46
C ALA A 100 -1.04 -7.61 2.43
N TRP A 101 -1.14 -6.70 1.46
CA TRP A 101 -2.35 -5.87 1.29
C TRP A 101 -3.58 -6.67 0.88
N ILE A 102 -3.44 -7.75 0.11
CA ILE A 102 -4.57 -8.66 -0.21
C ILE A 102 -5.06 -9.33 1.07
N VAL A 103 -4.16 -9.91 1.86
CA VAL A 103 -4.55 -10.60 3.10
C VAL A 103 -5.23 -9.63 4.06
N GLN A 104 -4.62 -8.46 4.30
CA GLN A 104 -5.19 -7.44 5.17
C GLN A 104 -6.55 -6.96 4.64
N GLY A 105 -6.63 -6.58 3.36
CA GLY A 105 -7.84 -5.99 2.77
C GLY A 105 -9.00 -6.98 2.69
N VAL A 106 -8.74 -8.26 2.35
CA VAL A 106 -9.77 -9.30 2.28
C VAL A 106 -10.29 -9.64 3.68
N ALA A 107 -9.40 -9.81 4.66
CA ALA A 107 -9.81 -10.10 6.04
C ALA A 107 -10.63 -8.95 6.64
N HIS A 108 -10.19 -7.70 6.40
CA HIS A 108 -10.87 -6.50 6.88
C HIS A 108 -12.25 -6.33 6.22
N LEU A 109 -12.32 -6.51 4.89
CA LEU A 109 -13.58 -6.48 4.16
C LEU A 109 -14.56 -7.56 4.64
N ALA A 110 -14.08 -8.79 4.85
CA ALA A 110 -14.90 -9.89 5.32
C ALA A 110 -15.46 -9.62 6.74
N PHE A 111 -14.64 -9.07 7.62
CA PHE A 111 -15.09 -8.66 8.96
C PHE A 111 -16.23 -7.64 8.88
N HIS A 112 -16.05 -6.56 8.12
CA HIS A 112 -17.07 -5.54 7.99
C HIS A 112 -18.32 -6.01 7.25
N ALA A 113 -18.18 -6.87 6.24
CA ALA A 113 -19.32 -7.45 5.54
C ALA A 113 -20.23 -8.27 6.47
N ALA A 114 -19.66 -8.91 7.49
CA ALA A 114 -20.41 -9.63 8.51
C ALA A 114 -21.07 -8.74 9.57
N HIS A 115 -20.68 -7.44 9.66
CA HIS A 115 -21.14 -6.50 10.68
C HIS A 115 -21.78 -5.23 10.10
N LEU A 116 -22.43 -5.33 8.92
CA LEU A 116 -23.01 -4.18 8.23
C LEU A 116 -24.25 -3.61 8.94
N HIS A 117 -24.95 -4.42 9.74
CA HIS A 117 -26.24 -4.08 10.36
C HIS A 117 -26.15 -2.86 11.30
N ASP A 118 -24.95 -2.50 11.76
CA ASP A 118 -24.74 -1.37 12.66
C ASP A 118 -24.74 0.00 11.95
N LEU A 119 -24.78 0.01 10.60
CA LEU A 119 -24.66 1.23 9.79
C LEU A 119 -25.93 1.50 8.95
N PRO A 120 -26.24 2.78 8.67
CA PRO A 120 -27.26 3.15 7.69
C PRO A 120 -26.95 2.57 6.31
N GLY A 121 -27.98 2.21 5.52
CA GLY A 121 -27.81 1.50 4.24
C GLY A 121 -26.88 2.17 3.23
N GLY A 122 -26.91 3.51 3.15
CA GLY A 122 -25.98 4.25 2.30
C GLY A 122 -24.51 4.12 2.75
N ASP A 123 -24.29 4.09 4.07
CA ASP A 123 -22.96 3.91 4.65
C ASP A 123 -22.46 2.47 4.50
N GLN A 124 -23.35 1.47 4.51
CA GLN A 124 -22.99 0.08 4.22
C GLN A 124 -22.36 -0.06 2.84
N VAL A 125 -23.00 0.52 1.82
CA VAL A 125 -22.47 0.49 0.44
C VAL A 125 -21.15 1.24 0.34
N ALA A 126 -21.07 2.43 0.93
CA ALA A 126 -19.85 3.23 0.94
C ALA A 126 -18.69 2.52 1.66
N LEU A 127 -18.96 1.87 2.79
CA LEU A 127 -17.97 1.10 3.54
C LEU A 127 -17.41 -0.06 2.70
N ILE A 128 -18.27 -0.89 2.14
CA ILE A 128 -17.83 -2.02 1.30
C ILE A 128 -17.04 -1.54 0.09
N ALA A 129 -17.51 -0.49 -0.59
CA ALA A 129 -16.82 0.06 -1.75
C ALA A 129 -15.42 0.58 -1.41
N THR A 130 -15.29 1.32 -0.31
CA THR A 130 -13.98 1.87 0.13
C THR A 130 -13.03 0.78 0.61
N LEU A 131 -13.52 -0.23 1.32
CA LEU A 131 -12.70 -1.36 1.77
C LEU A 131 -12.23 -2.26 0.62
N ALA A 132 -13.02 -2.39 -0.44
CA ALA A 132 -12.67 -3.18 -1.62
C ALA A 132 -11.52 -2.54 -2.45
N VAL A 133 -11.28 -1.23 -2.31
CA VAL A 133 -10.23 -0.52 -3.07
C VAL A 133 -8.86 -1.15 -2.88
N VAL A 134 -8.47 -1.42 -1.64
CA VAL A 134 -7.13 -1.92 -1.31
C VAL A 134 -6.87 -3.32 -1.90
N PRO A 135 -7.69 -4.35 -1.66
CA PRO A 135 -7.43 -5.67 -2.24
C PRO A 135 -7.52 -5.69 -3.77
N VAL A 136 -8.37 -4.86 -4.38
CA VAL A 136 -8.46 -4.74 -5.85
C VAL A 136 -7.17 -4.13 -6.41
N LEU A 137 -6.69 -3.03 -5.85
CA LEU A 137 -5.42 -2.42 -6.28
C LEU A 137 -4.23 -3.35 -6.02
N ALA A 138 -4.22 -4.09 -4.92
CA ALA A 138 -3.18 -5.05 -4.61
C ALA A 138 -3.17 -6.22 -5.61
N ALA A 139 -4.34 -6.72 -6.01
CA ALA A 139 -4.45 -7.72 -7.07
C ALA A 139 -3.97 -7.18 -8.43
N ALA A 140 -4.24 -5.91 -8.74
CA ALA A 140 -3.71 -5.25 -9.93
C ALA A 140 -2.18 -5.10 -9.86
N ALA A 141 -1.62 -4.81 -8.67
CA ALA A 141 -0.19 -4.70 -8.46
C ALA A 141 0.56 -6.00 -8.78
N LEU A 142 -0.03 -7.16 -8.47
CA LEU A 142 0.53 -8.48 -8.81
C LEU A 142 0.62 -8.73 -10.32
N ARG A 143 -0.25 -8.09 -11.12
CA ARG A 143 -0.27 -8.20 -12.58
C ARG A 143 0.67 -7.20 -13.26
N SER A 144 1.21 -6.24 -12.52
CA SER A 144 2.14 -5.24 -13.08
C SER A 144 3.41 -5.92 -13.60
N PRO A 145 3.86 -5.60 -14.82
CA PRO A 145 5.06 -6.23 -15.39
C PRO A 145 6.27 -6.01 -14.49
N THR A 146 6.95 -7.09 -14.14
CA THR A 146 8.26 -7.00 -13.48
C THR A 146 9.28 -6.49 -14.48
N SER A 147 10.11 -5.52 -14.09
CA SER A 147 11.29 -5.18 -14.87
C SER A 147 12.18 -6.43 -14.93
N ARG A 148 12.20 -7.13 -16.09
CA ARG A 148 13.19 -8.20 -16.30
C ARG A 148 14.58 -7.57 -16.24
N PRO A 149 15.50 -8.09 -15.41
CA PRO A 149 16.90 -7.73 -15.58
C PRO A 149 17.31 -8.10 -17.01
N ALA A 150 18.03 -7.21 -17.68
CA ALA A 150 18.65 -7.54 -18.95
C ALA A 150 19.51 -8.81 -18.71
N ARG A 151 19.25 -9.87 -19.48
CA ARG A 151 20.13 -11.04 -19.44
C ARG A 151 21.51 -10.58 -19.97
N PRO A 152 22.59 -11.00 -19.31
CA PRO A 152 23.96 -10.77 -19.82
C PRO A 152 24.17 -11.44 -21.15
#